data_dbbfdcf633bc4fe63f0fdbfce77c9101
#
_entry.id   dbbfdcf633bc4fe63f0fdbfce77c9101
#
_cell.length_a   1.000
_cell.length_b   1.000
_cell.length_c   1.000
_cell.angle_alpha   90.00
_cell.angle_beta   90.00
_cell.angle_gamma   90.00
#
_symmetry.space_group_name_H-M   'P 1'
#
loop_
_entity.id
_entity.type
_entity.pdbx_description
1 polymer ?
#
loop_
_entity_poly.entity_id
_entity_poly.type
_entity_poly.pdbx_seq_one_letter_code
_entity_poly.pdbx_strand_id
1 'polypeptide(L)'
;MIPSFKDFLKEKQIVEKIMLFEHIVYKQIDGTKNSYRQDTGNTNNMTITHSHVYAKPNGNGKELYSVNIDGSTHDGYSGTEVPKKHADFFRTKGYEIKHDNILECLFLESLNKNDYEIIILEESEEN
;
A
#
# COMPACT_ATOMS: atom_id res chain seq x y z
N MET A 1 -22.88 26.73 30.92
CA MET A 1 -21.79 27.65 30.57
C MET A 1 -21.39 27.38 29.12
N ILE A 2 -21.41 28.38 28.30
CA ILE A 2 -21.02 28.25 26.90
C ILE A 2 -19.48 28.24 26.85
N PRO A 3 -18.84 27.20 26.22
CA PRO A 3 -17.39 27.20 26.13
C PRO A 3 -16.92 28.38 25.26
N SER A 4 -15.72 28.85 25.54
CA SER A 4 -15.15 29.92 24.76
C SER A 4 -14.91 29.42 23.32
N PHE A 5 -14.84 30.34 22.37
CA PHE A 5 -14.55 30.01 20.97
C PHE A 5 -13.23 29.22 20.84
N LYS A 6 -12.29 29.54 21.70
CA LYS A 6 -10.99 28.86 21.75
C LYS A 6 -11.14 27.39 22.17
N ASP A 7 -11.99 27.12 23.17
CA ASP A 7 -12.27 25.76 23.62
C ASP A 7 -13.04 24.96 22.56
N PHE A 8 -13.97 25.60 21.86
CA PHE A 8 -14.70 24.99 20.76
C PHE A 8 -13.76 24.55 19.63
N LEU A 9 -12.81 25.39 19.23
CA LEU A 9 -11.82 25.05 18.20
C LEU A 9 -10.94 23.89 18.65
N LYS A 10 -10.58 23.86 19.93
CA LYS A 10 -9.77 22.77 20.48
C LYS A 10 -10.49 21.43 20.42
N GLU A 11 -11.76 21.41 20.79
CA GLU A 11 -12.60 20.22 20.71
C GLU A 11 -12.76 19.75 19.25
N LYS A 12 -12.97 20.68 18.33
CA LYS A 12 -13.09 20.37 16.92
C LYS A 12 -11.81 19.74 16.37
N GLN A 13 -10.64 20.26 16.74
CA GLN A 13 -9.35 19.70 16.35
C GLN A 13 -9.14 18.29 16.88
N ILE A 14 -9.56 18.05 18.12
CA ILE A 14 -9.48 16.71 18.72
C ILE A 14 -10.36 15.72 17.96
N VAL A 15 -11.59 16.12 17.66
CA VAL A 15 -12.52 15.28 16.90
C VAL A 15 -11.97 14.97 15.51
N GLU A 16 -11.43 15.96 14.82
CA GLU A 16 -10.81 15.75 13.51
C GLU A 16 -9.62 14.79 13.58
N LYS A 17 -8.78 14.90 14.61
CA LYS A 17 -7.67 13.97 14.82
C LYS A 17 -8.16 12.56 15.10
N ILE A 18 -9.20 12.39 15.90
CA ILE A 18 -9.80 11.08 16.17
C ILE A 18 -10.34 10.47 14.88
N MET A 19 -11.03 11.25 14.07
CA MET A 19 -11.56 10.80 12.78
C MET A 19 -10.45 10.38 11.83
N LEU A 20 -9.34 11.11 11.79
CA LEU A 20 -8.17 10.73 10.98
C LEU A 20 -7.56 9.42 11.46
N PHE A 21 -7.45 9.23 12.77
CA PHE A 21 -6.95 7.97 13.34
C PHE A 21 -7.88 6.80 13.04
N GLU A 22 -9.19 7.02 13.00
CA GLU A 22 -10.14 5.98 12.65
C GLU A 22 -10.00 5.52 11.20
N HIS A 23 -9.52 6.39 10.29
CA HIS A 23 -9.22 6.02 8.91
C HIS A 23 -7.94 5.18 8.78
N ILE A 24 -7.06 5.25 9.77
CA ILE A 24 -5.85 4.45 9.79
C ILE A 24 -6.13 3.22 10.67
N VAL A 25 -6.63 2.17 10.05
CA VAL A 25 -6.97 0.94 10.76
C VAL A 25 -5.98 -0.14 10.41
N TYR A 26 -5.27 -0.62 11.43
CA TYR A 26 -4.39 -1.77 11.29
C TYR A 26 -5.17 -3.03 11.64
N LYS A 27 -5.15 -4.00 10.75
CA LYS A 27 -5.83 -5.28 10.93
C LYS A 27 -4.81 -6.40 10.95
N GLN A 28 -5.16 -7.49 11.59
CA GLN A 28 -4.31 -8.67 11.63
C GLN A 28 -4.51 -9.51 10.36
N ILE A 29 -3.41 -10.05 9.85
CA ILE A 29 -3.49 -11.06 8.80
C ILE A 29 -3.80 -12.38 9.50
N ASP A 30 -4.93 -13.00 9.16
CA ASP A 30 -5.44 -14.18 9.85
C ASP A 30 -4.40 -15.30 9.93
N GLY A 31 -4.24 -15.87 11.12
CA GLY A 31 -3.32 -16.95 11.37
C GLY A 31 -1.86 -16.54 11.49
N THR A 32 -1.57 -15.25 11.56
CA THR A 32 -0.21 -14.73 11.68
C THR A 32 -0.12 -13.67 12.76
N LYS A 33 1.10 -13.26 13.08
CA LYS A 33 1.36 -12.14 14.01
C LYS A 33 1.52 -10.82 13.26
N ASN A 34 1.40 -10.86 11.94
CA ASN A 34 1.59 -9.69 11.09
C ASN A 34 0.32 -8.87 11.00
N SER A 35 0.48 -7.59 10.77
CA SER A 35 -0.64 -6.68 10.55
C SER A 35 -0.52 -5.98 9.21
N TYR A 36 -1.62 -5.39 8.77
CA TYR A 36 -1.64 -4.62 7.54
C TYR A 36 -2.54 -3.41 7.67
N ARG A 37 -2.28 -2.42 6.84
CA ARG A 37 -3.13 -1.25 6.68
C ARG A 37 -3.52 -1.13 5.22
N GLN A 38 -4.81 -1.10 4.94
CA GLN A 38 -5.29 -0.90 3.58
C GLN A 38 -5.57 0.58 3.34
N ASP A 39 -4.97 1.11 2.30
CA ASP A 39 -5.17 2.48 1.84
C ASP A 39 -5.98 2.45 0.54
N THR A 40 -7.03 3.26 0.49
CA THR A 40 -7.86 3.37 -0.71
C THR A 40 -7.14 4.18 -1.78
N GLY A 41 -7.25 3.74 -3.03
CA GLY A 41 -6.67 4.46 -4.14
C GLY A 41 -7.30 5.83 -4.33
N ASN A 42 -6.52 6.75 -4.90
CA ASN A 42 -6.95 8.11 -5.17
C ASN A 42 -6.64 8.47 -6.62
N THR A 43 -7.67 8.81 -7.38
CA THR A 43 -7.52 9.18 -8.79
C THR A 43 -6.67 10.44 -8.98
N ASN A 44 -6.71 11.36 -8.02
CA ASN A 44 -5.90 12.58 -8.09
C ASN A 44 -4.40 12.30 -8.00
N ASN A 45 -4.02 11.28 -7.27
CA ASN A 45 -2.63 10.86 -7.10
C ASN A 45 -2.26 9.68 -7.99
N MET A 46 -3.19 9.21 -8.81
CA MET A 46 -3.02 8.03 -9.67
C MET A 46 -2.63 6.78 -8.89
N THR A 47 -3.08 6.68 -7.64
CA THR A 47 -2.81 5.52 -6.79
C THR A 47 -4.01 4.58 -6.82
N ILE A 48 -3.75 3.29 -6.65
CA ILE A 48 -4.77 2.26 -6.54
C ILE A 48 -4.82 1.76 -5.10
N THR A 49 -5.90 1.05 -4.77
CA THR A 49 -6.03 0.44 -3.45
C THR A 49 -4.83 -0.46 -3.19
N HIS A 50 -4.22 -0.32 -2.03
CA HIS A 50 -3.02 -1.09 -1.67
C HIS A 50 -2.96 -1.30 -0.16
N SER A 51 -2.14 -2.25 0.26
CA SER A 51 -1.90 -2.53 1.68
C SER A 51 -0.43 -2.49 2.00
N HIS A 52 -0.11 -1.95 3.18
CA HIS A 52 1.22 -2.01 3.77
C HIS A 52 1.20 -3.10 4.84
N VAL A 53 2.19 -3.97 4.85
CA VAL A 53 2.27 -5.11 5.74
C VAL A 53 3.43 -4.94 6.71
N TYR A 54 3.17 -5.18 7.98
CA TYR A 54 4.12 -4.96 9.08
C TYR A 54 4.43 -6.25 9.82
N ALA A 55 5.63 -6.31 10.38
CA ALA A 55 6.13 -7.50 11.05
C ALA A 55 5.38 -7.85 12.33
N LYS A 56 4.83 -6.86 13.02
CA LYS A 56 4.18 -7.02 14.31
C LYS A 56 2.72 -6.58 14.26
N PRO A 57 1.93 -6.94 15.30
CA PRO A 57 0.53 -6.49 15.37
C PRO A 57 0.41 -4.97 15.42
N ASN A 58 -0.75 -4.47 15.01
CA ASN A 58 -1.13 -3.05 15.11
C ASN A 58 -0.21 -2.08 14.36
N GLY A 59 0.39 -2.53 13.25
CA GLY A 59 1.26 -1.69 12.45
C GLY A 59 2.64 -1.45 13.05
N ASN A 60 3.01 -2.24 14.05
CA ASN A 60 4.30 -2.14 14.70
C ASN A 60 5.36 -2.96 13.99
N GLY A 61 6.61 -2.65 14.30
CA GLY A 61 7.74 -3.33 13.69
C GLY A 61 8.05 -2.81 12.30
N LYS A 62 8.90 -3.54 11.60
CA LYS A 62 9.35 -3.17 10.26
C LYS A 62 8.23 -3.41 9.24
N GLU A 63 8.08 -2.50 8.29
CA GLU A 63 7.26 -2.75 7.11
C GLU A 63 7.93 -3.84 6.28
N LEU A 64 7.21 -4.91 6.00
CA LEU A 64 7.74 -6.05 5.27
C LEU A 64 7.62 -5.88 3.76
N TYR A 65 6.49 -5.37 3.31
CA TYR A 65 6.22 -5.08 1.90
C TYR A 65 4.93 -4.30 1.76
N SER A 66 4.70 -3.77 0.58
CA SER A 66 3.40 -3.24 0.18
C SER A 66 2.89 -4.06 -1.00
N VAL A 67 1.58 -4.15 -1.15
CA VAL A 67 0.95 -4.87 -2.25
C VAL A 67 -0.25 -4.09 -2.75
N ASN A 68 -0.31 -3.91 -4.05
CA ASN A 68 -1.44 -3.27 -4.72
C ASN A 68 -2.53 -4.30 -4.98
N ILE A 69 -3.76 -3.84 -5.15
CA ILE A 69 -4.89 -4.75 -5.36
C ILE A 69 -4.74 -5.58 -6.65
N ASP A 70 -3.99 -5.09 -7.62
CA ASP A 70 -3.70 -5.83 -8.85
C ASP A 70 -2.56 -6.85 -8.70
N GLY A 71 -2.02 -7.02 -7.50
CA GLY A 71 -0.93 -7.95 -7.22
C GLY A 71 0.46 -7.38 -7.48
N SER A 72 0.56 -6.15 -7.95
CA SER A 72 1.85 -5.47 -8.12
C SER A 72 2.32 -4.85 -6.81
N THR A 73 3.49 -4.28 -6.81
CA THR A 73 4.04 -3.59 -5.65
C THR A 73 4.71 -2.28 -6.05
N HIS A 74 4.98 -1.45 -5.06
CA HIS A 74 5.75 -0.22 -5.21
C HIS A 74 6.72 -0.10 -4.02
N ASP A 75 7.40 1.03 -3.89
CA ASP A 75 8.34 1.29 -2.78
C ASP A 75 9.51 0.32 -2.68
N GLY A 76 9.93 -0.25 -3.82
CA GLY A 76 11.14 -1.05 -3.86
C GLY A 76 10.98 -2.51 -3.43
N TYR A 77 9.76 -3.01 -3.34
CA TYR A 77 9.49 -4.40 -2.94
C TYR A 77 9.37 -5.37 -4.12
N SER A 78 9.73 -4.94 -5.33
CA SER A 78 9.71 -5.82 -6.49
C SER A 78 10.59 -7.05 -6.26
N GLY A 79 10.08 -8.23 -6.58
CA GLY A 79 10.78 -9.50 -6.36
C GLY A 79 10.55 -10.10 -4.99
N THR A 80 9.78 -9.46 -4.12
CA THR A 80 9.47 -10.01 -2.80
C THR A 80 8.53 -11.20 -2.93
N GLU A 81 8.89 -12.31 -2.32
CA GLU A 81 8.01 -13.46 -2.20
C GLU A 81 7.14 -13.30 -0.96
N VAL A 82 5.83 -13.20 -1.16
CA VAL A 82 4.87 -13.04 -0.07
C VAL A 82 4.66 -14.41 0.59
N PRO A 83 4.69 -14.50 1.93
CA PRO A 83 4.38 -15.76 2.59
C PRO A 83 3.02 -16.30 2.16
N LYS A 84 2.91 -17.60 2.00
CA LYS A 84 1.69 -18.24 1.49
C LYS A 84 0.44 -17.83 2.28
N LYS A 85 0.53 -17.77 3.60
CA LYS A 85 -0.60 -17.38 4.45
C LYS A 85 -1.06 -15.96 4.15
N HIS A 86 -0.11 -15.04 3.91
CA HIS A 86 -0.42 -13.67 3.54
C HIS A 86 -1.06 -13.60 2.14
N ALA A 87 -0.47 -14.30 1.18
CA ALA A 87 -0.98 -14.32 -0.19
C ALA A 87 -2.41 -14.86 -0.26
N ASP A 88 -2.67 -15.97 0.41
CA ASP A 88 -4.01 -16.56 0.46
C ASP A 88 -5.00 -15.61 1.12
N PHE A 89 -4.60 -14.96 2.21
CA PHE A 89 -5.43 -13.98 2.90
C PHE A 89 -5.80 -12.81 1.98
N PHE A 90 -4.81 -12.22 1.30
CA PHE A 90 -5.07 -11.09 0.41
C PHE A 90 -5.90 -11.50 -0.81
N ARG A 91 -5.72 -12.71 -1.33
CA ARG A 91 -6.58 -13.22 -2.41
C ARG A 91 -8.04 -13.29 -1.98
N THR A 92 -8.32 -13.67 -0.72
CA THR A 92 -9.69 -13.67 -0.20
C THR A 92 -10.27 -12.26 -0.12
N LYS A 93 -9.43 -11.24 -0.05
CA LYS A 93 -9.84 -9.84 -0.02
C LYS A 93 -9.92 -9.22 -1.41
N GLY A 94 -9.70 -9.99 -2.46
CA GLY A 94 -9.79 -9.50 -3.82
C GLY A 94 -8.48 -9.05 -4.46
N TYR A 95 -7.36 -9.27 -3.79
CA TYR A 95 -6.04 -8.95 -4.35
C TYR A 95 -5.63 -10.01 -5.36
N GLU A 96 -5.08 -9.56 -6.48
CA GLU A 96 -4.70 -10.44 -7.61
C GLU A 96 -3.22 -10.84 -7.54
N ILE A 97 -2.79 -11.39 -6.41
CA ILE A 97 -1.42 -11.86 -6.24
C ILE A 97 -1.20 -13.08 -7.12
N LYS A 98 -0.12 -13.09 -7.89
CA LYS A 98 0.25 -14.22 -8.76
C LYS A 98 0.42 -15.49 -7.94
N HIS A 99 0.19 -16.63 -8.57
CA HIS A 99 0.24 -17.94 -7.88
C HIS A 99 1.63 -18.30 -7.34
N ASP A 100 2.68 -17.68 -7.87
CA ASP A 100 4.06 -17.85 -7.35
C ASP A 100 4.33 -17.00 -6.13
N ASN A 101 3.38 -16.12 -5.73
CA ASN A 101 3.47 -15.22 -4.58
C ASN A 101 4.59 -14.17 -4.68
N ILE A 102 5.12 -13.95 -5.87
CA ILE A 102 6.17 -12.96 -6.09
C ILE A 102 5.54 -11.65 -6.55
N LEU A 103 5.86 -10.57 -5.86
CA LEU A 103 5.39 -9.23 -6.20
C LEU A 103 6.29 -8.61 -7.26
N GLU A 104 5.68 -7.99 -8.25
CA GLU A 104 6.40 -7.29 -9.30
C GLU A 104 5.92 -5.86 -9.39
N CYS A 105 6.85 -4.93 -9.61
CA CYS A 105 6.48 -3.55 -9.84
C CYS A 105 5.98 -3.41 -11.27
N LEU A 106 4.68 -3.22 -11.43
CA LEU A 106 4.05 -3.11 -12.74
C LEU A 106 4.66 -1.98 -13.56
N PHE A 107 4.96 -0.87 -12.93
CA PHE A 107 5.55 0.29 -13.60
C PHE A 107 6.96 -0.01 -14.11
N LEU A 108 7.82 -0.60 -13.28
CA LEU A 108 9.16 -0.98 -13.68
C LEU A 108 9.16 -2.09 -14.74
N GLU A 109 8.25 -3.03 -14.62
CA GLU A 109 8.09 -4.09 -15.61
C GLU A 109 7.67 -3.52 -16.96
N SER A 110 6.74 -2.59 -16.96
CA SER A 110 6.32 -1.87 -18.17
C SER A 110 7.47 -1.09 -18.78
N LEU A 111 8.25 -0.38 -17.97
CA LEU A 111 9.42 0.34 -18.43
C LEU A 111 10.47 -0.59 -19.03
N ASN A 112 10.75 -1.70 -18.35
CA ASN A 112 11.79 -2.63 -18.81
C ASN A 112 11.40 -3.35 -20.10
N LYS A 113 10.14 -3.73 -20.25
CA LYS A 113 9.70 -4.50 -21.42
C LYS A 113 9.37 -3.65 -22.63
N ASN A 114 8.80 -2.47 -22.40
CA ASN A 114 8.29 -1.63 -23.48
C ASN A 114 8.95 -0.25 -23.50
N ASP A 115 8.72 0.52 -22.43
CA ASP A 115 9.12 1.92 -22.42
C ASP A 115 10.61 2.11 -22.28
N TYR A 116 11.26 1.29 -21.50
CA TYR A 116 12.71 1.36 -21.30
C TYR A 116 13.46 1.02 -22.59
N GLU A 117 13.04 0.00 -23.29
CA GLU A 117 13.63 -0.37 -24.57
C GLU A 117 13.38 0.70 -25.63
N ILE A 118 12.19 1.25 -25.68
CA ILE A 118 11.84 2.33 -26.60
C ILE A 118 12.68 3.57 -26.34
N ILE A 119 12.83 3.95 -25.07
CA ILE A 119 13.65 5.11 -24.70
C ILE A 119 15.11 4.91 -25.12
N ILE A 120 15.66 3.74 -24.89
CA ILE A 120 17.03 3.42 -25.29
C ILE A 120 17.19 3.48 -26.81
N LEU A 121 16.23 2.92 -27.52
CA LEU A 121 16.24 2.93 -28.99
C LEU A 121 16.13 4.35 -29.54
N GLU A 122 15.27 5.18 -28.98
CA GLU A 122 15.13 6.57 -29.38
C GLU A 122 16.42 7.36 -29.15
N GLU A 123 17.06 7.19 -28.02
CA GLU A 123 18.34 7.82 -27.73
C GLU A 123 19.42 7.37 -28.72
N SER A 124 19.42 6.10 -29.07
CA SER A 124 20.35 5.56 -30.06
C SER A 124 20.11 6.14 -31.43
N GLU A 125 18.88 6.35 -31.81
CA GLU A 125 18.54 6.90 -33.14
C GLU A 125 18.83 8.40 -33.22
N GLU A 126 18.66 9.14 -32.15
CA GLU A 126 18.96 10.58 -32.11
C GLU A 126 20.44 10.88 -32.12
N ASN A 127 21.25 9.97 -31.73
CA ASN A 127 22.70 10.10 -31.71
C ASN A 127 23.36 9.53 -32.96
#